data_f9bd27597cefc060eb9b0de59ce1f9ee
#
_entry.id   f9bd27597cefc060eb9b0de59ce1f9ee
#
_cell.length_a   1.000
_cell.length_b   1.000
_cell.length_c   1.000
_cell.angle_alpha   90.00
_cell.angle_beta   90.00
_cell.angle_gamma   90.00
#
_symmetry.space_group_name_H-M   'P 1'
#
loop_
_entity.id
_entity.type
_entity.pdbx_description
1 polymer ?
#
loop_
_entity_poly.entity_id
_entity_poly.type
_entity_poly.pdbx_seq_one_letter_code
_entity_poly.pdbx_strand_id
1 'polypeptide(L)'
;PHQIDYNLHMNNAKYLNVLEGARWTLFRDNGWFKHLFEKRINLVVASLEITFIRELNLFSSYEIHSKLLTWDEKYIYFEHRLMVKGKLCGHALVKMAGVRKGKRALTPEICEAVGPDFNQAVAKEAITHWSDMTQAKREL
;
A
#
# COMPACT_ATOMS: atom_id res chain seq x y z
N PRO A 1 -7.95 -22.61 -8.53
CA PRO A 1 -9.32 -22.83 -8.04
C PRO A 1 -9.59 -22.10 -6.74
N HIS A 2 -8.67 -22.11 -5.77
CA HIS A 2 -8.86 -21.51 -4.43
C HIS A 2 -8.89 -19.96 -4.39
N GLN A 3 -8.77 -19.31 -5.54
CA GLN A 3 -8.70 -17.84 -5.63
C GLN A 3 -9.96 -17.21 -6.23
N ILE A 4 -10.97 -18.04 -6.48
CA ILE A 4 -12.23 -17.65 -7.11
C ILE A 4 -13.34 -18.05 -6.18
N ASP A 5 -14.28 -17.15 -5.96
CA ASP A 5 -15.49 -17.44 -5.21
C ASP A 5 -16.53 -18.19 -6.05
N TYR A 6 -17.66 -18.57 -5.42
CA TYR A 6 -18.75 -19.29 -6.08
C TYR A 6 -19.38 -18.52 -7.26
N ASN A 7 -19.17 -17.22 -7.34
CA ASN A 7 -19.71 -16.37 -8.41
C ASN A 7 -18.72 -16.15 -9.56
N LEU A 8 -17.60 -16.86 -9.60
CA LEU A 8 -16.54 -16.73 -10.62
C LEU A 8 -15.88 -15.35 -10.64
N HIS A 9 -15.89 -14.63 -9.51
CA HIS A 9 -15.19 -13.37 -9.32
C HIS A 9 -13.87 -13.57 -8.59
N MET A 10 -13.00 -12.56 -8.68
CA MET A 10 -11.77 -12.53 -7.89
C MET A 10 -12.12 -12.40 -6.41
N ASN A 11 -11.71 -13.38 -5.59
CA ASN A 11 -11.99 -13.32 -4.17
C ASN A 11 -11.12 -12.23 -3.48
N ASN A 12 -11.59 -11.75 -2.33
CA ASN A 12 -10.96 -10.65 -1.61
C ASN A 12 -9.51 -10.93 -1.20
N ALA A 13 -9.17 -12.18 -0.87
CA ALA A 13 -7.80 -12.55 -0.51
C ALA A 13 -6.83 -12.40 -1.69
N LYS A 14 -7.27 -12.64 -2.90
CA LYS A 14 -6.46 -12.45 -4.09
C LYS A 14 -6.13 -10.98 -4.34
N TYR A 15 -7.06 -10.06 -4.04
CA TYR A 15 -6.76 -8.63 -4.11
C TYR A 15 -5.56 -8.26 -3.23
N LEU A 16 -5.50 -8.78 -2.01
CA LEU A 16 -4.39 -8.50 -1.10
C LEU A 16 -3.05 -8.97 -1.67
N ASN A 17 -2.99 -10.19 -2.21
CA ASN A 17 -1.77 -10.73 -2.82
C ASN A 17 -1.31 -9.93 -4.04
N VAL A 18 -2.26 -9.52 -4.87
CA VAL A 18 -1.99 -8.73 -6.08
C VAL A 18 -1.47 -7.33 -5.71
N LEU A 19 -2.06 -6.69 -4.70
CA LEU A 19 -1.61 -5.39 -4.19
C LEU A 19 -0.24 -5.48 -3.52
N GLU A 20 0.06 -6.58 -2.84
CA GLU A 20 1.39 -6.84 -2.29
C GLU A 20 2.43 -6.93 -3.41
N GLY A 21 2.18 -7.72 -4.45
CA GLY A 21 3.04 -7.80 -5.62
C GLY A 21 3.28 -6.45 -6.30
N ALA A 22 2.25 -5.62 -6.39
CA ALA A 22 2.35 -4.27 -6.94
C ALA A 22 3.25 -3.35 -6.09
N ARG A 23 3.20 -3.45 -4.75
CA ARG A 23 4.12 -2.71 -3.87
C ARG A 23 5.57 -3.14 -4.06
N TRP A 24 5.81 -4.46 -4.15
CA TRP A 24 7.16 -4.97 -4.40
C TRP A 24 7.70 -4.49 -5.74
N THR A 25 6.86 -4.44 -6.78
CA THR A 25 7.21 -3.88 -8.08
C THR A 25 7.57 -2.40 -7.97
N LEU A 26 6.75 -1.60 -7.28
CA LEU A 26 7.01 -0.18 -7.04
C LEU A 26 8.38 0.02 -6.34
N PHE A 27 8.68 -0.76 -5.31
CA PHE A 27 9.95 -0.67 -4.57
C PHE A 27 11.15 -1.05 -5.42
N ARG A 28 11.00 -2.11 -6.24
CA ARG A 28 12.05 -2.55 -7.17
C ARG A 28 12.33 -1.49 -8.22
N ASP A 29 11.30 -0.98 -8.88
CA ASP A 29 11.42 -0.07 -10.01
C ASP A 29 11.98 1.31 -9.59
N ASN A 30 11.78 1.69 -8.34
CA ASN A 30 12.37 2.89 -7.74
C ASN A 30 13.70 2.64 -7.01
N GLY A 31 14.22 1.43 -7.02
CA GLY A 31 15.49 1.10 -6.37
C GLY A 31 15.49 1.14 -4.84
N TRP A 32 14.32 1.23 -4.20
CA TRP A 32 14.20 1.40 -2.76
C TRP A 32 14.69 0.19 -1.97
N PHE A 33 14.59 -1.01 -2.53
CA PHE A 33 15.08 -2.23 -1.87
C PHE A 33 16.54 -2.13 -1.45
N LYS A 34 17.41 -1.65 -2.36
CA LYS A 34 18.83 -1.51 -2.07
C LYS A 34 19.06 -0.61 -0.86
N HIS A 35 18.45 0.56 -0.86
CA HIS A 35 18.62 1.55 0.19
C HIS A 35 18.05 1.10 1.53
N LEU A 36 16.87 0.50 1.53
CA LEU A 36 16.25 -0.06 2.73
C LEU A 36 17.10 -1.20 3.31
N PHE A 37 17.65 -2.06 2.44
CA PHE A 37 18.53 -3.15 2.85
C PHE A 37 19.83 -2.63 3.46
N GLU A 38 20.49 -1.66 2.84
CA GLU A 38 21.71 -1.03 3.36
C GLU A 38 21.50 -0.40 4.74
N LYS A 39 20.36 0.23 4.96
CA LYS A 39 19.96 0.81 6.26
C LYS A 39 19.38 -0.22 7.23
N ARG A 40 19.23 -1.49 6.82
CA ARG A 40 18.60 -2.57 7.61
C ARG A 40 17.18 -2.22 8.08
N ILE A 41 16.43 -1.54 7.24
CA ILE A 41 15.03 -1.17 7.49
C ILE A 41 14.11 -2.13 6.75
N ASN A 42 13.21 -2.77 7.48
CA ASN A 42 12.10 -3.54 6.92
C ASN A 42 10.83 -2.70 6.96
N LEU A 43 10.09 -2.66 5.86
CA LEU A 43 8.77 -2.04 5.82
C LEU A 43 7.72 -3.11 6.08
N VAL A 44 6.88 -2.88 7.09
CA VAL A 44 5.78 -3.76 7.48
C VAL A 44 4.44 -3.06 7.30
N VAL A 45 3.43 -3.79 6.87
CA VAL A 45 2.07 -3.27 6.77
C VAL A 45 1.49 -3.10 8.16
N ALA A 46 1.14 -1.87 8.52
CA ALA A 46 0.51 -1.52 9.79
C ALA A 46 -1.02 -1.49 9.68
N SER A 47 -1.54 -1.11 8.53
CA SER A 47 -2.98 -1.11 8.24
C SER A 47 -3.19 -1.12 6.73
N LEU A 48 -4.33 -1.64 6.31
CA LEU A 48 -4.77 -1.66 4.92
C LEU A 48 -6.26 -1.40 4.89
N GLU A 49 -6.66 -0.51 4.01
CA GLU A 49 -8.05 -0.24 3.66
C GLU A 49 -8.23 -0.55 2.18
N ILE A 50 -9.31 -1.24 1.83
CA ILE A 50 -9.66 -1.53 0.45
C ILE A 50 -11.13 -1.30 0.21
N THR A 51 -11.43 -0.58 -0.87
CA THR A 51 -12.78 -0.34 -1.36
C THR A 51 -12.98 -1.08 -2.67
N PHE A 52 -13.92 -2.00 -2.71
CA PHE A 52 -14.33 -2.70 -3.93
C PHE A 52 -15.42 -1.88 -4.62
N ILE A 53 -15.10 -1.37 -5.80
CA ILE A 53 -15.98 -0.45 -6.55
C ILE A 53 -16.74 -1.20 -7.64
N ARG A 54 -16.09 -2.13 -8.33
CA ARG A 54 -16.67 -2.98 -9.37
C ARG A 54 -16.09 -4.38 -9.29
N GLU A 55 -16.88 -5.34 -9.65
CA GLU A 55 -16.46 -6.74 -9.72
C GLU A 55 -15.41 -6.97 -10.81
N LEU A 56 -14.49 -7.87 -10.52
CA LEU A 56 -13.52 -8.37 -11.48
C LEU A 56 -13.94 -9.75 -11.95
N ASN A 57 -14.25 -9.85 -13.23
CA ASN A 57 -14.56 -11.12 -13.86
C ASN A 57 -13.30 -11.99 -14.02
N LEU A 58 -13.50 -13.29 -14.01
CA LEU A 58 -12.48 -14.34 -13.99
C LEU A 58 -11.35 -14.15 -15.04
N PHE A 59 -11.66 -13.68 -16.23
CA PHE A 59 -10.71 -13.53 -17.34
C PHE A 59 -10.40 -12.07 -17.69
N SER A 60 -10.74 -11.11 -16.84
CA SER A 60 -10.43 -9.71 -17.10
C SER A 60 -8.96 -9.44 -16.92
N SER A 61 -8.32 -8.84 -17.90
CA SER A 61 -7.03 -8.20 -17.73
C SER A 61 -7.20 -6.94 -16.89
N TYR A 62 -6.34 -6.76 -15.90
CA TYR A 62 -6.33 -5.59 -15.03
C TYR A 62 -4.94 -4.98 -14.94
N GLU A 63 -4.91 -3.71 -14.63
CA GLU A 63 -3.70 -2.96 -14.33
C GLU A 63 -3.75 -2.47 -12.88
N ILE A 64 -2.60 -2.38 -12.23
CA ILE A 64 -2.50 -1.77 -10.90
C ILE A 64 -1.60 -0.56 -11.00
N HIS A 65 -2.18 0.59 -10.72
CA HIS A 65 -1.46 1.84 -10.62
C HIS A 65 -1.13 2.10 -9.15
N SER A 66 0.14 2.02 -8.82
CA SER A 66 0.64 2.15 -7.46
C SER A 66 1.48 3.42 -7.33
N LYS A 67 1.29 4.16 -6.26
CA LYS A 67 2.12 5.33 -5.95
C LYS A 67 2.29 5.51 -4.45
N LEU A 68 3.39 6.16 -4.09
CA LEU A 68 3.54 6.76 -2.79
C LEU A 68 2.59 7.97 -2.70
N LEU A 69 1.80 8.02 -1.65
CA LEU A 69 0.82 9.08 -1.47
C LEU A 69 1.33 10.20 -0.58
N THR A 70 1.79 9.85 0.62
CA THR A 70 2.36 10.77 1.61
C THR A 70 3.03 9.99 2.75
N TRP A 71 3.57 10.71 3.72
CA TRP A 71 4.06 10.16 4.98
C TRP A 71 3.85 11.13 6.14
N ASP A 72 3.86 10.59 7.34
CA ASP A 72 3.96 11.33 8.59
C ASP A 72 5.24 10.91 9.33
N GLU A 73 5.41 11.31 10.58
CA GLU A 73 6.60 10.97 11.39
C GLU A 73 6.83 9.46 11.56
N LYS A 74 5.76 8.66 11.52
CA LYS A 74 5.76 7.25 11.89
C LYS A 74 5.46 6.30 10.74
N TYR A 75 4.75 6.76 9.72
CA TYR A 75 4.17 5.92 8.69
C TYR A 75 4.33 6.49 7.29
N ILE A 76 4.37 5.59 6.33
CA ILE A 76 4.34 5.88 4.90
C ILE A 76 3.03 5.33 4.34
N TYR A 77 2.40 6.07 3.44
CA TYR A 77 1.11 5.75 2.86
C TYR A 77 1.22 5.56 1.36
N PHE A 78 0.72 4.41 0.88
CA PHE A 78 0.68 4.06 -0.53
C PHE A 78 -0.76 3.96 -1.01
N GLU A 79 -0.97 4.35 -2.25
CA GLU A 79 -2.22 4.18 -2.96
C GLU A 79 -2.05 3.11 -4.04
N HIS A 80 -3.05 2.25 -4.18
CA HIS A 80 -3.17 1.32 -5.28
C HIS A 80 -4.55 1.47 -5.93
N ARG A 81 -4.57 1.65 -7.24
CA ARG A 81 -5.79 1.68 -8.04
C ARG A 81 -5.79 0.49 -8.97
N LEU A 82 -6.81 -0.33 -8.86
CA LEU A 82 -7.00 -1.48 -9.74
C LEU A 82 -7.95 -1.08 -10.86
N MET A 83 -7.45 -1.13 -12.08
CA MET A 83 -8.12 -0.64 -13.29
C MET A 83 -8.42 -1.79 -14.24
N VAL A 84 -9.62 -1.80 -14.84
CA VAL A 84 -10.00 -2.71 -15.91
C VAL A 84 -10.55 -1.88 -17.07
N LYS A 85 -9.93 -1.98 -18.24
CA LYS A 85 -10.31 -1.21 -19.44
C LYS A 85 -10.52 0.28 -19.15
N GLY A 86 -9.58 0.88 -18.39
CA GLY A 86 -9.60 2.29 -18.00
C GLY A 86 -10.62 2.66 -16.91
N LYS A 87 -11.34 1.70 -16.35
CA LYS A 87 -12.32 1.94 -15.26
C LYS A 87 -11.76 1.50 -13.91
N LEU A 88 -11.97 2.32 -12.89
CA LEU A 88 -11.58 2.00 -11.52
C LEU A 88 -12.50 0.90 -10.96
N CYS A 89 -11.90 -0.23 -10.59
CA CYS A 89 -12.60 -1.38 -10.02
C CYS A 89 -12.31 -1.58 -8.55
N GLY A 90 -11.12 -1.23 -8.09
CA GLY A 90 -10.73 -1.28 -6.68
C GLY A 90 -9.77 -0.16 -6.33
N HIS A 91 -9.85 0.29 -5.09
CA HIS A 91 -8.99 1.32 -4.54
C HIS A 91 -8.49 0.87 -3.17
N ALA A 92 -7.19 0.95 -2.93
CA ALA A 92 -6.62 0.59 -1.65
C ALA A 92 -5.64 1.64 -1.14
N LEU A 93 -5.68 1.86 0.17
CA LEU A 93 -4.70 2.62 0.92
C LEU A 93 -3.93 1.66 1.82
N VAL A 94 -2.62 1.76 1.79
CA VAL A 94 -1.73 0.93 2.60
C VAL A 94 -0.85 1.81 3.47
N LYS A 95 -0.91 1.58 4.78
CA LYS A 95 -0.12 2.25 5.79
C LYS A 95 1.02 1.32 6.21
N MET A 96 2.25 1.75 6.02
CA MET A 96 3.44 0.97 6.35
C MET A 96 4.28 1.66 7.41
N ALA A 97 4.96 0.85 8.23
CA ALA A 97 5.92 1.31 9.22
C ALA A 97 7.30 0.72 8.94
N GLY A 98 8.34 1.48 9.17
CA GLY A 98 9.71 0.99 9.18
C GLY A 98 10.06 0.30 10.50
N VAL A 99 10.78 -0.82 10.41
CA VAL A 99 11.29 -1.56 11.56
C VAL A 99 12.77 -1.86 11.35
N ARG A 100 13.60 -1.55 12.35
CA ARG A 100 15.02 -1.87 12.40
C ARG A 100 15.35 -2.54 13.73
N LYS A 101 15.87 -3.78 13.71
CA LYS A 101 16.21 -4.54 14.91
C LYS A 101 15.08 -4.58 15.95
N GLY A 102 13.85 -4.82 15.52
CA GLY A 102 12.67 -4.88 16.37
C GLY A 102 12.17 -3.53 16.91
N LYS A 103 12.83 -2.42 16.58
CA LYS A 103 12.42 -1.06 16.95
C LYS A 103 11.89 -0.32 15.73
N ARG A 104 11.00 0.64 15.96
CA ARG A 104 10.48 1.50 14.90
C ARG A 104 11.61 2.38 14.32
N ALA A 105 11.73 2.36 13.00
CA ALA A 105 12.49 3.37 12.27
C ALA A 105 11.56 4.54 11.93
N LEU A 106 12.00 5.77 12.17
CA LEU A 106 11.20 6.95 11.86
C LEU A 106 11.19 7.21 10.36
N THR A 107 10.12 7.81 9.89
CA THR A 107 9.93 8.09 8.47
C THR A 107 11.06 8.95 7.86
N PRO A 108 11.62 9.98 8.53
CA PRO A 108 12.79 10.70 8.01
C PRO A 108 13.97 9.80 7.66
N GLU A 109 14.27 8.78 8.49
CA GLU A 109 15.33 7.82 8.21
C GLU A 109 15.04 6.97 6.95
N ILE A 110 13.77 6.66 6.73
CA ILE A 110 13.31 5.91 5.54
C ILE A 110 13.38 6.82 4.31
N CYS A 111 12.94 8.07 4.41
CA CYS A 111 13.00 9.05 3.32
C CYS A 111 14.44 9.34 2.90
N GLU A 112 15.36 9.47 3.84
CA GLU A 112 16.79 9.58 3.55
C GLU A 112 17.33 8.35 2.80
N ALA A 113 16.80 7.16 3.13
CA ALA A 113 17.21 5.91 2.49
C ALA A 113 16.69 5.78 1.07
N VAL A 114 15.50 6.30 0.75
CA VAL A 114 14.86 6.09 -0.56
C VAL A 114 14.93 7.29 -1.51
N GLY A 115 15.47 8.42 -1.06
CA GLY A 115 15.81 9.58 -1.89
C GLY A 115 14.82 10.75 -1.86
N PRO A 116 15.20 11.89 -2.46
CA PRO A 116 14.53 13.19 -2.27
C PRO A 116 13.22 13.38 -3.03
N ASP A 117 12.84 12.47 -3.93
CA ASP A 117 11.66 12.61 -4.79
C ASP A 117 10.33 12.29 -4.10
N PHE A 118 10.34 12.27 -2.78
CA PHE A 118 9.15 12.20 -1.98
C PHE A 118 8.41 13.54 -1.98
N ASN A 119 7.69 13.81 -3.06
CA ASN A 119 6.91 15.05 -3.12
C ASN A 119 5.67 14.93 -2.22
N GLN A 120 5.63 15.78 -1.21
CA GLN A 120 4.51 15.89 -0.28
C GLN A 120 3.29 16.45 -1.01
N ALA A 121 2.51 15.65 -1.63
CA ALA A 121 1.26 16.18 -2.10
C ALA A 121 0.14 15.14 -2.03
N VAL A 122 -0.94 15.61 -1.49
CA VAL A 122 -2.32 15.21 -1.76
C VAL A 122 -2.87 14.06 -0.93
N ALA A 123 -4.03 14.33 -0.35
CA ALA A 123 -4.89 13.49 0.49
C ALA A 123 -4.54 13.47 2.00
N LYS A 124 -4.03 14.56 2.54
CA LYS A 124 -3.83 14.68 4.01
C LYS A 124 -5.12 14.42 4.78
N GLU A 125 -6.25 14.93 4.30
CA GLU A 125 -7.53 14.85 5.01
C GLU A 125 -8.07 13.42 5.11
N ALA A 126 -8.13 12.70 3.99
CA ALA A 126 -8.57 11.30 3.97
C ALA A 126 -7.67 10.40 4.82
N ILE A 127 -6.35 10.66 4.82
CA ILE A 127 -5.38 9.93 5.63
C ILE A 127 -5.53 10.27 7.10
N THR A 128 -5.82 11.51 7.45
CA THR A 128 -6.07 11.91 8.83
C THR A 128 -7.28 11.16 9.39
N HIS A 129 -8.41 11.19 8.71
CA HIS A 129 -9.59 10.45 9.14
C HIS A 129 -9.36 8.94 9.25
N TRP A 130 -8.63 8.35 8.32
CA TRP A 130 -8.27 6.94 8.38
C TRP A 130 -7.31 6.63 9.54
N SER A 131 -6.35 7.50 9.80
CA SER A 131 -5.44 7.37 10.95
C SER A 131 -6.18 7.44 12.28
N ASP A 132 -7.10 8.37 12.41
CA ASP A 132 -7.93 8.54 13.61
C ASP A 132 -8.79 7.28 13.85
N MET A 133 -9.42 6.75 12.81
CA MET A 133 -10.17 5.50 12.88
C MET A 133 -9.27 4.32 13.29
N THR A 134 -8.06 4.22 12.73
CA THR A 134 -7.13 3.13 13.09
C THR A 134 -6.55 3.28 14.48
N GLN A 135 -6.43 4.50 15.00
CA GLN A 135 -6.03 4.74 16.38
C GLN A 135 -7.15 4.34 17.35
N ALA A 136 -8.38 4.76 17.09
CA ALA A 136 -9.54 4.37 17.90
C ALA A 136 -9.71 2.84 18.02
N LYS A 137 -9.42 2.09 16.96
CA LYS A 137 -9.44 0.61 16.98
C LYS A 137 -8.38 -0.02 17.90
N ARG A 138 -7.31 0.69 18.23
CA ARG A 138 -6.28 0.18 19.16
C ARG A 138 -6.66 0.35 20.61
N GLU A 139 -7.68 1.16 20.87
CA GLU A 139 -8.20 1.43 22.22
C GLU A 139 -9.37 0.50 22.58
N LEU A 140 -9.80 -0.38 21.65
CA LEU A 140 -10.76 -1.45 21.88
C LEU A 140 -10.11 -2.68 22.51
#